data_03ab43db4d79337bc71311e5d2eae3b3
#
_entry.id   03ab43db4d79337bc71311e5d2eae3b3
#
_cell.length_a   1.000
_cell.length_b   1.000
_cell.length_c   1.000
_cell.angle_alpha   90.00
_cell.angle_beta   90.00
_cell.angle_gamma   90.00
#
_symmetry.space_group_name_H-M   'P 1'
#
loop_
_entity.id
_entity.type
_entity.pdbx_description
1 polymer ?
#
loop_
_entity_poly.entity_id
_entity_poly.type
_entity_poly.pdbx_seq_one_letter_code
_entity_poly.pdbx_strand_id
1 'polypeptide(L)'
;ALPIEKFHGVGKKTVPRMHELGIYTGKDLYECTEMMLIRNFGKMGYSLYRKVRGIHDSPVNVTRERKSVGKEHTYGQPLQTEEAVLTQLRQLAEKVEEALRRVQKHGKTVVLKVRYTDYSTVTKRVTLPEYIYKKEALFYQASLIWEEILGVEKGIRLLGITLTNLDPMTYENIVLPLWENQEI
;
A
#
# COMPACT_ATOMS: atom_id res chain seq x y z
N ALA A 1 20.98 -22.06 -17.32
CA ALA A 1 20.11 -21.92 -16.15
C ALA A 1 19.59 -20.48 -16.10
N LEU A 2 18.36 -20.26 -15.60
CA LEU A 2 17.79 -18.93 -15.45
C LEU A 2 18.55 -18.15 -14.37
N PRO A 3 19.06 -16.94 -14.65
CA PRO A 3 19.68 -16.09 -13.62
C PRO A 3 18.72 -15.80 -12.46
N ILE A 4 19.23 -15.74 -11.23
CA ILE A 4 18.40 -15.67 -10.02
C ILE A 4 17.58 -14.38 -9.95
N GLU A 5 18.07 -13.28 -10.50
CA GLU A 5 17.35 -11.99 -10.57
C GLU A 5 16.13 -12.03 -11.49
N LYS A 6 16.04 -13.03 -12.39
CA LYS A 6 14.87 -13.27 -13.25
C LYS A 6 13.87 -14.24 -12.62
N PHE A 7 14.21 -14.82 -11.47
CA PHE A 7 13.35 -15.80 -10.83
C PHE A 7 12.16 -15.10 -10.13
N HIS A 8 10.95 -15.59 -10.40
CA HIS A 8 9.75 -14.97 -9.85
C HIS A 8 9.73 -14.98 -8.30
N GLY A 9 9.67 -13.81 -7.70
CA GLY A 9 9.72 -13.61 -6.24
C GLY A 9 11.09 -13.17 -5.73
N VAL A 10 12.12 -13.12 -6.58
CA VAL A 10 13.43 -12.56 -6.24
C VAL A 10 13.51 -11.13 -6.77
N GLY A 11 13.46 -10.16 -5.88
CA GLY A 11 13.56 -8.74 -6.21
C GLY A 11 14.97 -8.18 -5.97
N LYS A 12 15.21 -6.95 -6.44
CA LYS A 12 16.51 -6.26 -6.33
C LYS A 12 17.11 -6.26 -4.90
N LYS A 13 16.27 -6.25 -3.86
CA LYS A 13 16.73 -6.31 -2.46
C LYS A 13 17.13 -7.72 -2.01
N THR A 14 16.62 -8.75 -2.68
CA THR A 14 16.87 -10.16 -2.32
C THR A 14 18.11 -10.71 -3.03
N VAL A 15 18.37 -10.22 -4.25
CA VAL A 15 19.51 -10.66 -5.08
C VAL A 15 20.86 -10.63 -4.34
N PRO A 16 21.27 -9.53 -3.67
CA PRO A 16 22.54 -9.50 -2.95
C PRO A 16 22.65 -10.63 -1.92
N ARG A 17 21.59 -10.86 -1.15
CA ARG A 17 21.57 -11.93 -0.15
C ARG A 17 21.64 -13.33 -0.78
N MET A 18 21.02 -13.53 -1.96
CA MET A 18 21.15 -14.77 -2.71
C MET A 18 22.61 -15.01 -3.14
N HIS A 19 23.26 -13.98 -3.69
CA HIS A 19 24.66 -14.05 -4.12
C HIS A 19 25.63 -14.34 -2.96
N GLU A 20 25.41 -13.74 -1.79
CA GLU A 20 26.18 -14.03 -0.57
C GLU A 20 26.09 -15.51 -0.15
N LEU A 21 25.00 -16.18 -0.48
CA LEU A 21 24.76 -17.59 -0.20
C LEU A 21 25.20 -18.50 -1.38
N GLY A 22 25.84 -17.94 -2.40
CA GLY A 22 26.28 -18.69 -3.59
C GLY A 22 25.16 -19.07 -4.56
N ILE A 23 24.00 -18.42 -4.45
CA ILE A 23 22.82 -18.70 -5.31
C ILE A 23 22.77 -17.65 -6.41
N TYR A 24 23.26 -17.98 -7.61
CA TYR A 24 23.32 -17.12 -8.79
C TYR A 24 22.29 -17.49 -9.86
N THR A 25 21.81 -18.74 -9.82
CA THR A 25 20.90 -19.28 -10.82
C THR A 25 19.76 -20.09 -10.20
N GLY A 26 18.73 -20.38 -11.00
CA GLY A 26 17.67 -21.31 -10.60
C GLY A 26 18.18 -22.72 -10.31
N LYS A 27 19.32 -23.14 -10.91
CA LYS A 27 19.95 -24.42 -10.60
C LYS A 27 20.53 -24.40 -9.17
N ASP A 28 21.27 -23.37 -8.82
CA ASP A 28 21.84 -23.24 -7.47
C ASP A 28 20.71 -23.21 -6.41
N LEU A 29 19.62 -22.49 -6.72
CA LEU A 29 18.43 -22.46 -5.87
C LEU A 29 17.78 -23.86 -5.72
N TYR A 30 17.77 -24.68 -6.79
CA TYR A 30 17.24 -26.05 -6.74
C TYR A 30 18.10 -26.96 -5.84
N GLU A 31 19.41 -26.77 -5.82
CA GLU A 31 20.36 -27.55 -4.99
C GLU A 31 20.27 -27.19 -3.51
N CYS A 32 19.66 -26.04 -3.14
CA CYS A 32 19.46 -25.64 -1.76
C CYS A 32 18.44 -26.54 -1.03
N THR A 33 18.70 -26.78 0.27
CA THR A 33 17.73 -27.44 1.13
C THR A 33 16.59 -26.48 1.52
N GLU A 34 15.41 -27.03 1.78
CA GLU A 34 14.25 -26.28 2.25
C GLU A 34 14.55 -25.50 3.51
N MET A 35 15.19 -26.17 4.49
CA MET A 35 15.51 -25.57 5.79
C MET A 35 16.49 -24.38 5.65
N MET A 36 17.49 -24.49 4.78
CA MET A 36 18.44 -23.40 4.50
C MET A 36 17.70 -22.18 3.93
N LEU A 37 16.80 -22.39 2.97
CA LEU A 37 16.02 -21.31 2.37
C LEU A 37 15.04 -20.69 3.36
N ILE A 38 14.37 -21.49 4.18
CA ILE A 38 13.46 -20.98 5.23
C ILE A 38 14.24 -20.16 6.27
N ARG A 39 15.39 -20.64 6.70
CA ARG A 39 16.24 -19.94 7.69
C ARG A 39 16.69 -18.56 7.21
N ASN A 40 17.00 -18.41 5.91
CA ASN A 40 17.50 -17.16 5.36
C ASN A 40 16.40 -16.23 4.82
N PHE A 41 15.27 -16.76 4.38
CA PHE A 41 14.23 -16.01 3.66
C PHE A 41 12.80 -16.22 4.21
N GLY A 42 12.63 -16.98 5.30
CA GLY A 42 11.32 -17.23 5.91
C GLY A 42 10.31 -17.84 4.95
N LYS A 43 9.09 -17.34 4.97
CA LYS A 43 8.00 -17.81 4.06
C LYS A 43 8.37 -17.71 2.58
N MET A 44 9.19 -16.71 2.20
CA MET A 44 9.67 -16.58 0.82
C MET A 44 10.59 -17.74 0.47
N GLY A 45 11.47 -18.16 1.37
CA GLY A 45 12.37 -19.31 1.19
C GLY A 45 11.58 -20.60 0.93
N TYR A 46 10.55 -20.88 1.72
CA TYR A 46 9.64 -21.98 1.47
C TYR A 46 8.98 -21.91 0.09
N SER A 47 8.48 -20.73 -0.27
CA SER A 47 7.86 -20.51 -1.58
C SER A 47 8.84 -20.72 -2.74
N LEU A 48 10.10 -20.26 -2.62
CA LEU A 48 11.13 -20.40 -3.62
C LEU A 48 11.58 -21.85 -3.79
N TYR A 49 11.74 -22.61 -2.69
CA TYR A 49 12.05 -24.03 -2.68
C TYR A 49 11.04 -24.84 -3.52
N ARG A 50 9.74 -24.55 -3.33
CA ARG A 50 8.66 -25.21 -4.07
C ARG A 50 8.61 -24.78 -5.55
N LYS A 51 8.69 -23.47 -5.78
CA LYS A 51 8.63 -22.90 -7.15
C LYS A 51 9.74 -23.42 -8.06
N VAL A 52 10.97 -23.52 -7.57
CA VAL A 52 12.09 -24.01 -8.37
C VAL A 52 11.92 -25.48 -8.75
N ARG A 53 11.12 -26.23 -7.99
CA ARG A 53 10.75 -27.63 -8.25
C ARG A 53 9.46 -27.80 -9.03
N GLY A 54 8.84 -26.67 -9.46
CA GLY A 54 7.56 -26.70 -10.17
C GLY A 54 6.37 -27.10 -9.31
N ILE A 55 6.51 -27.03 -7.97
CA ILE A 55 5.44 -27.42 -7.04
C ILE A 55 4.60 -26.17 -6.73
N HIS A 56 3.31 -26.23 -7.08
CA HIS A 56 2.32 -25.20 -6.76
C HIS A 56 0.95 -25.85 -6.54
N ASP A 57 0.61 -26.07 -5.29
CA ASP A 57 -0.63 -26.71 -4.83
C ASP A 57 -1.52 -25.77 -4.00
N SER A 58 -1.27 -24.45 -4.10
CA SER A 58 -2.12 -23.48 -3.43
C SER A 58 -3.52 -23.50 -4.03
N PRO A 59 -4.58 -23.59 -3.21
CA PRO A 59 -5.95 -23.55 -3.71
C PRO A 59 -6.25 -22.21 -4.37
N VAL A 60 -7.15 -22.24 -5.35
CA VAL A 60 -7.68 -21.00 -5.93
C VAL A 60 -8.54 -20.32 -4.87
N ASN A 61 -8.08 -19.16 -4.40
CA ASN A 61 -8.82 -18.38 -3.43
C ASN A 61 -9.77 -17.42 -4.16
N VAL A 62 -11.06 -17.77 -4.21
CA VAL A 62 -12.11 -16.98 -4.90
C VAL A 62 -12.59 -15.79 -4.07
N THR A 63 -12.36 -15.80 -2.77
CA THR A 63 -12.74 -14.71 -1.85
C THR A 63 -11.49 -14.06 -1.28
N ARG A 64 -11.24 -12.83 -1.69
CA ARG A 64 -10.14 -12.04 -1.14
C ARG A 64 -10.69 -10.81 -0.44
N GLU A 65 -10.51 -10.73 0.86
CA GLU A 65 -10.83 -9.51 1.58
C GLU A 65 -9.92 -8.36 1.15
N ARG A 66 -10.55 -7.24 0.78
CA ARG A 66 -9.83 -6.03 0.38
C ARG A 66 -9.27 -5.33 1.62
N LYS A 67 -7.95 -5.15 1.66
CA LYS A 67 -7.22 -4.53 2.79
C LYS A 67 -7.01 -3.02 2.62
N SER A 68 -7.17 -2.50 1.41
CA SER A 68 -7.01 -1.09 1.08
C SER A 68 -7.84 -0.69 -0.12
N VAL A 69 -8.23 0.58 -0.17
CA VAL A 69 -8.84 1.23 -1.34
C VAL A 69 -8.06 2.50 -1.60
N GLY A 70 -7.58 2.67 -2.83
CA GLY A 70 -6.82 3.86 -3.19
C GLY A 70 -6.98 4.22 -4.66
N LYS A 71 -6.65 5.45 -4.96
CA LYS A 71 -6.54 6.01 -6.31
C LYS A 71 -5.24 6.77 -6.42
N GLU A 72 -4.57 6.56 -7.53
CA GLU A 72 -3.38 7.35 -7.89
C GLU A 72 -3.47 7.81 -9.34
N HIS A 73 -2.84 8.94 -9.61
CA HIS A 73 -2.78 9.51 -10.96
C HIS A 73 -1.35 9.95 -11.28
N THR A 74 -0.90 9.57 -12.47
CA THR A 74 0.37 10.04 -13.04
C THR A 74 0.09 11.14 -14.03
N TYR A 75 0.71 12.29 -13.85
CA TYR A 75 0.48 13.49 -14.66
C TYR A 75 1.43 13.51 -15.87
N GLY A 76 0.90 13.84 -17.03
CA GLY A 76 1.69 14.04 -18.26
C GLY A 76 2.62 15.26 -18.15
N GLN A 77 2.11 16.34 -17.54
CA GLN A 77 2.88 17.50 -17.12
C GLN A 77 2.98 17.50 -15.59
N PRO A 78 4.18 17.64 -15.01
CA PRO A 78 4.34 17.66 -13.56
C PRO A 78 3.60 18.84 -12.92
N LEU A 79 3.01 18.63 -11.76
CA LEU A 79 2.44 19.72 -10.96
C LEU A 79 3.59 20.51 -10.33
N GLN A 80 3.53 21.84 -10.46
CA GLN A 80 4.58 22.76 -10.02
C GLN A 80 4.10 23.78 -8.99
N THR A 81 2.82 23.77 -8.65
CA THR A 81 2.23 24.67 -7.68
C THR A 81 1.46 23.91 -6.62
N GLU A 82 1.46 24.46 -5.42
CA GLU A 82 0.70 23.89 -4.30
C GLU A 82 -0.80 23.85 -4.58
N GLU A 83 -1.33 24.90 -5.19
CA GLU A 83 -2.73 24.96 -5.58
C GLU A 83 -3.12 23.82 -6.54
N ALA A 84 -2.25 23.53 -7.53
CA ALA A 84 -2.45 22.39 -8.43
C ALA A 84 -2.45 21.07 -7.68
N VAL A 85 -1.54 20.89 -6.72
CA VAL A 85 -1.49 19.68 -5.87
C VAL A 85 -2.77 19.53 -5.05
N LEU A 86 -3.20 20.56 -4.33
CA LEU A 86 -4.42 20.53 -3.51
C LEU A 86 -5.68 20.27 -4.36
N THR A 87 -5.74 20.84 -5.57
CA THR A 87 -6.82 20.56 -6.52
C THR A 87 -6.86 19.08 -6.91
N GLN A 88 -5.70 18.48 -7.19
CA GLN A 88 -5.62 17.06 -7.53
C GLN A 88 -5.90 16.14 -6.34
N LEU A 89 -5.47 16.50 -5.13
CA LEU A 89 -5.80 15.76 -3.92
C LEU A 89 -7.31 15.73 -3.67
N ARG A 90 -8.02 16.84 -3.92
CA ARG A 90 -9.49 16.89 -3.81
C ARG A 90 -10.18 15.93 -4.78
N GLN A 91 -9.72 15.91 -6.05
CA GLN A 91 -10.26 14.99 -7.06
C GLN A 91 -9.95 13.53 -6.74
N LEU A 92 -8.75 13.24 -6.20
CA LEU A 92 -8.39 11.89 -5.76
C LEU A 92 -9.24 11.44 -4.56
N ALA A 93 -9.48 12.31 -3.59
CA ALA A 93 -10.33 12.03 -2.44
C ALA A 93 -11.76 11.67 -2.87
N GLU A 94 -12.32 12.38 -3.84
CA GLU A 94 -13.64 12.07 -4.40
C GLU A 94 -13.68 10.67 -5.05
N LYS A 95 -12.68 10.35 -5.88
CA LYS A 95 -12.57 9.02 -6.51
C LYS A 95 -12.35 7.88 -5.50
N VAL A 96 -11.68 8.17 -4.37
CA VAL A 96 -11.49 7.20 -3.28
C VAL A 96 -12.81 6.99 -2.54
N GLU A 97 -13.56 8.05 -2.22
CA GLU A 97 -14.90 7.94 -1.63
C GLU A 97 -15.84 7.08 -2.48
N GLU A 98 -15.92 7.35 -3.79
CA GLU A 98 -16.72 6.53 -4.69
C GLU A 98 -16.33 5.05 -4.65
N ALA A 99 -15.02 4.77 -4.65
CA ALA A 99 -14.53 3.40 -4.59
C ALA A 99 -14.81 2.72 -3.25
N LEU A 100 -14.76 3.46 -2.14
CA LEU A 100 -15.11 2.98 -0.79
C LEU A 100 -16.61 2.67 -0.67
N ARG A 101 -17.46 3.55 -1.21
CA ARG A 101 -18.93 3.33 -1.26
C ARG A 101 -19.29 2.07 -2.06
N ARG A 102 -18.62 1.82 -3.20
CA ARG A 102 -18.87 0.61 -4.02
C ARG A 102 -18.55 -0.69 -3.27
N VAL A 103 -17.56 -0.66 -2.37
CA VAL A 103 -17.18 -1.85 -1.60
C VAL A 103 -17.75 -1.85 -0.18
N GLN A 104 -18.58 -0.85 0.15
CA GLN A 104 -19.21 -0.68 1.47
C GLN A 104 -18.21 -0.76 2.62
N LYS A 105 -17.07 -0.06 2.48
CA LYS A 105 -16.01 -0.02 3.49
C LYS A 105 -15.60 1.40 3.83
N HIS A 106 -15.23 1.59 5.09
CA HIS A 106 -14.55 2.77 5.62
C HIS A 106 -13.18 2.36 6.19
N GLY A 107 -12.34 3.29 6.62
CA GLY A 107 -11.01 2.95 7.12
C GLY A 107 -10.45 4.02 8.04
N LYS A 108 -9.35 3.69 8.72
CA LYS A 108 -8.72 4.57 9.72
C LYS A 108 -7.39 5.16 9.28
N THR A 109 -6.70 4.57 8.31
CA THR A 109 -5.35 5.02 7.95
C THR A 109 -5.34 5.60 6.55
N VAL A 110 -5.10 6.91 6.48
CA VAL A 110 -4.88 7.62 5.21
C VAL A 110 -3.40 7.57 4.85
N VAL A 111 -3.11 7.19 3.62
CA VAL A 111 -1.75 7.12 3.06
C VAL A 111 -1.69 8.04 1.86
N LEU A 112 -0.76 8.99 1.89
CA LEU A 112 -0.41 9.85 0.76
C LEU A 112 0.89 9.35 0.13
N LYS A 113 0.85 9.11 -1.18
CA LYS A 113 2.00 8.77 -2.01
C LYS A 113 2.28 9.91 -2.97
N VAL A 114 3.51 10.39 -2.97
CA VAL A 114 4.00 11.45 -3.86
C VAL A 114 5.21 10.91 -4.61
N ARG A 115 5.21 11.01 -5.93
CA ARG A 115 6.38 10.74 -6.76
C ARG A 115 6.78 11.98 -7.52
N TYR A 116 8.04 12.33 -7.44
CA TYR A 116 8.64 13.47 -8.12
C TYR A 116 9.11 13.17 -9.55
N THR A 117 9.55 14.18 -10.27
CA THR A 117 10.06 14.03 -11.65
C THR A 117 11.35 13.23 -11.72
N ASP A 118 12.17 13.23 -10.67
CA ASP A 118 13.38 12.42 -10.51
C ASP A 118 13.05 10.94 -10.15
N TYR A 119 11.77 10.54 -10.16
CA TYR A 119 11.24 9.25 -9.76
C TYR A 119 11.43 8.89 -8.28
N SER A 120 11.99 9.75 -7.47
CA SER A 120 11.96 9.58 -6.02
C SER A 120 10.51 9.55 -5.53
N THR A 121 10.24 8.73 -4.52
CA THR A 121 8.87 8.53 -4.00
C THR A 121 8.88 8.69 -2.49
N VAL A 122 7.99 9.54 -2.01
CA VAL A 122 7.68 9.69 -0.59
C VAL A 122 6.30 9.10 -0.34
N THR A 123 6.18 8.36 0.76
CA THR A 123 4.91 7.82 1.23
C THR A 123 4.79 8.10 2.72
N LYS A 124 3.81 8.89 3.10
CA LYS A 124 3.47 9.16 4.51
C LYS A 124 2.05 8.72 4.82
N ARG A 125 1.78 8.46 6.09
CA ARG A 125 0.48 7.98 6.55
C ARG A 125 0.13 8.55 7.92
N VAL A 126 -1.17 8.70 8.14
CA VAL A 126 -1.75 9.02 9.45
C VAL A 126 -2.85 8.01 9.77
N THR A 127 -2.89 7.56 11.02
CA THR A 127 -3.97 6.67 11.51
C THR A 127 -4.84 7.47 12.45
N LEU A 128 -6.15 7.47 12.19
CA LEU A 128 -7.16 8.21 12.92
C LEU A 128 -7.81 7.32 13.98
N PRO A 129 -8.35 7.90 15.05
CA PRO A 129 -9.14 7.15 16.04
C PRO A 129 -10.46 6.66 15.44
N GLU A 130 -11.05 7.40 14.51
CA GLU A 130 -12.35 7.12 13.90
C GLU A 130 -12.22 6.63 12.47
N TYR A 131 -13.23 5.91 12.01
CA TYR A 131 -13.36 5.49 10.62
C TYR A 131 -13.84 6.64 9.76
N ILE A 132 -13.20 6.81 8.60
CA ILE A 132 -13.58 7.81 7.61
C ILE A 132 -13.79 7.15 6.23
N TYR A 133 -14.60 7.79 5.38
CA TYR A 133 -14.77 7.43 3.98
C TYR A 133 -15.12 8.63 3.10
N LYS A 134 -15.62 9.72 3.71
CA LYS A 134 -16.05 10.93 2.99
C LYS A 134 -14.87 11.69 2.42
N LYS A 135 -15.06 12.25 1.22
CA LYS A 135 -14.02 13.00 0.50
C LYS A 135 -13.46 14.18 1.27
N GLU A 136 -14.31 14.85 2.06
CA GLU A 136 -13.88 16.00 2.88
C GLU A 136 -12.83 15.58 3.91
N ALA A 137 -13.08 14.49 4.63
CA ALA A 137 -12.15 13.96 5.63
C ALA A 137 -10.89 13.39 4.97
N LEU A 138 -11.02 12.68 3.85
CA LEU A 138 -9.88 12.16 3.08
C LEU A 138 -8.99 13.28 2.55
N PHE A 139 -9.60 14.31 1.97
CA PHE A 139 -8.87 15.49 1.48
C PHE A 139 -8.17 16.23 2.62
N TYR A 140 -8.87 16.50 3.72
CA TYR A 140 -8.30 17.18 4.88
C TYR A 140 -7.07 16.45 5.42
N GLN A 141 -7.15 15.14 5.61
CA GLN A 141 -6.01 14.37 6.10
C GLN A 141 -4.87 14.30 5.07
N ALA A 142 -5.20 14.18 3.79
CA ALA A 142 -4.19 14.18 2.74
C ALA A 142 -3.47 15.54 2.62
N SER A 143 -4.17 16.66 2.83
CA SER A 143 -3.56 18.00 2.83
C SER A 143 -2.63 18.20 4.03
N LEU A 144 -3.01 17.77 5.23
CA LEU A 144 -2.12 17.80 6.40
C LEU A 144 -0.84 16.97 6.18
N ILE A 145 -0.98 15.78 5.58
CA ILE A 145 0.21 14.96 5.23
C ILE A 145 1.05 15.66 4.16
N TRP A 146 0.42 16.36 3.22
CA TRP A 146 1.12 17.11 2.18
C TRP A 146 1.94 18.26 2.77
N GLU A 147 1.40 19.02 3.71
CA GLU A 147 2.11 20.10 4.43
C GLU A 147 3.40 19.61 5.11
N GLU A 148 3.40 18.36 5.59
CA GLU A 148 4.62 17.77 6.18
C GLU A 148 5.63 17.28 5.13
N ILE A 149 5.23 17.04 3.88
CA ILE A 149 6.12 16.53 2.84
C ILE A 149 6.92 17.67 2.22
N LEU A 150 6.29 18.81 1.94
CA LEU A 150 6.83 19.98 1.24
C LEU A 150 7.73 19.60 0.04
N GLY A 151 7.73 20.39 -1.02
CA GLY A 151 8.66 20.14 -2.11
C GLY A 151 8.01 20.05 -3.48
N VAL A 152 7.25 21.09 -3.83
CA VAL A 152 6.70 21.29 -5.18
C VAL A 152 7.83 21.58 -6.18
N GLU A 153 8.98 22.09 -5.68
CA GLU A 153 10.12 22.54 -6.51
C GLU A 153 10.66 21.40 -7.41
N LYS A 154 10.57 20.16 -6.96
CA LYS A 154 10.99 18.98 -7.74
C LYS A 154 9.98 18.58 -8.83
N GLY A 155 8.82 19.26 -8.91
CA GLY A 155 7.73 18.86 -9.77
C GLY A 155 7.12 17.51 -9.38
N ILE A 156 5.80 17.46 -9.24
CA ILE A 156 5.07 16.26 -8.82
C ILE A 156 4.60 15.50 -10.06
N ARG A 157 5.12 14.29 -10.25
CA ARG A 157 4.76 13.40 -11.34
C ARG A 157 3.56 12.51 -11.03
N LEU A 158 3.37 12.10 -9.76
CA LEU A 158 2.27 11.24 -9.34
C LEU A 158 1.81 11.61 -7.94
N LEU A 159 0.51 11.62 -7.75
CA LEU A 159 -0.15 11.66 -6.45
C LEU A 159 -1.06 10.45 -6.29
N GLY A 160 -1.15 9.93 -5.06
CA GLY A 160 -2.07 8.86 -4.72
C GLY A 160 -2.56 8.95 -3.28
N ILE A 161 -3.87 8.79 -3.09
CA ILE A 161 -4.51 8.66 -1.77
C ILE A 161 -4.98 7.23 -1.63
N THR A 162 -4.65 6.61 -0.50
CA THR A 162 -5.10 5.25 -0.17
C THR A 162 -5.62 5.22 1.26
N LEU A 163 -6.77 4.58 1.47
CA LEU A 163 -7.32 4.29 2.78
C LEU A 163 -7.07 2.81 3.11
N THR A 164 -6.53 2.57 4.29
CA THR A 164 -6.25 1.22 4.82
C THR A 164 -6.87 1.04 6.20
N ASN A 165 -6.66 -0.13 6.84
CA ASN A 165 -7.36 -0.51 8.05
C ASN A 165 -8.86 -0.41 7.84
N LEU A 166 -9.31 -1.14 6.78
CA LEU A 166 -10.69 -1.11 6.32
C LEU A 166 -11.57 -1.98 7.18
N ASP A 167 -12.80 -1.51 7.41
CA ASP A 167 -13.89 -2.23 8.05
C ASP A 167 -15.20 -2.05 7.26
N PRO A 168 -16.16 -2.96 7.35
CA PRO A 168 -17.49 -2.78 6.75
C PRO A 168 -18.21 -1.54 7.30
N MET A 169 -18.92 -0.79 6.44
CA MET A 169 -19.72 0.39 6.84
C MET A 169 -20.96 0.03 7.69
N THR A 170 -21.17 -1.25 7.99
CA THR A 170 -22.31 -1.72 8.82
C THR A 170 -22.22 -1.29 10.28
N TYR A 171 -21.05 -0.83 10.72
CA TYR A 171 -20.87 -0.27 12.05
C TYR A 171 -20.91 1.25 11.97
N GLU A 172 -22.07 1.86 12.21
CA GLU A 172 -22.12 3.26 12.57
C GLU A 172 -21.56 3.42 13.97
N ASN A 173 -20.72 4.43 14.21
CA ASN A 173 -20.30 4.79 15.55
C ASN A 173 -21.55 5.30 16.29
N ILE A 174 -22.22 4.43 17.03
CA ILE A 174 -23.28 4.83 17.94
C ILE A 174 -22.57 5.44 19.13
N VAL A 175 -22.60 6.74 19.23
CA VAL A 175 -22.25 7.44 20.48
C VAL A 175 -23.37 7.14 21.45
N LEU A 176 -23.14 6.18 22.35
CA LEU A 176 -24.06 5.93 23.46
C LEU A 176 -23.93 7.12 24.41
N PRO A 177 -25.02 7.88 24.71
CA PRO A 177 -25.00 8.88 25.76
C PRO A 177 -24.90 8.14 27.10
N LEU A 178 -23.68 7.94 27.59
CA LEU A 178 -23.44 7.19 28.82
C LEU A 178 -23.84 7.95 30.09
N TRP A 179 -24.20 9.25 29.97
CA TRP A 179 -24.54 10.10 31.08
C TRP A 179 -25.60 11.13 30.65
N GLU A 180 -26.85 10.77 30.66
CA GLU A 180 -27.91 11.77 30.89
C GLU A 180 -27.99 11.96 32.40
N ASN A 181 -27.57 13.13 32.88
CA ASN A 181 -27.86 13.55 34.23
C ASN A 181 -29.38 13.53 34.43
N GLN A 182 -29.88 12.59 35.19
CA GLN A 182 -31.20 12.72 35.79
C GLN A 182 -31.08 13.86 36.82
N GLU A 183 -31.47 15.06 36.43
CA GLU A 183 -31.83 16.07 37.41
C GLU A 183 -33.09 15.61 38.13
N ILE A 184 -32.91 15.36 39.45
CA ILE A 184 -33.99 15.13 40.42
C ILE A 184 -34.51 16.50 40.91
#